data_3c2b59221637f5a416641985231492c3
#
_entry.id   3c2b59221637f5a416641985231492c3
#
_cell.length_a   1.000
_cell.length_b   1.000
_cell.length_c   1.000
_cell.angle_alpha   90.00
_cell.angle_beta   90.00
_cell.angle_gamma   90.00
#
_symmetry.space_group_name_H-M   'P 1'
#
loop_
_entity.id
_entity.type
_entity.pdbx_description
1 polymer ?
#
loop_
_entity_poly.entity_id
_entity_poly.type
_entity_poly.pdbx_seq_one_letter_code
_entity_poly.pdbx_strand_id
1 'polypeptide(L)'
;MLYDQRSHGRSGRSSRENATIDRLGEDLRRVIEEVVPDGPVLLVGHSMGGMSVVAFAEQYPHLFHDRVAGAALISTTAGGLDVGRLLLPVVPAKIGLPLARGTVATLARRAGTVDGLRRAGRSLATVATDLFAFGDQVPASYVEFVDRMLSETPFEVVAGFFPSFGALDKFHAVDVLSDVPSLVMCGTADRVTSIGHSRKLHARIRNSRLVELEGAGHMVILERHEQINTELDRLIEDVLEQEGTR
;
A
#
# COMPACT_ATOMS: atom_id res chain seq x y z
N MET A 1 4.16 15.71 -2.80
CA MET A 1 2.83 15.92 -2.19
C MET A 1 2.35 14.63 -1.55
N LEU A 2 1.63 14.70 -0.41
CA LEU A 2 0.92 13.58 0.22
C LEU A 2 -0.57 13.93 0.27
N TYR A 3 -1.44 12.94 0.09
CA TYR A 3 -2.89 13.10 0.24
C TYR A 3 -3.51 11.93 1.00
N ASP A 4 -4.59 12.20 1.71
CA ASP A 4 -5.37 11.16 2.36
C ASP A 4 -6.28 10.48 1.34
N GLN A 5 -6.19 9.16 1.20
CA GLN A 5 -7.08 8.40 0.33
C GLN A 5 -8.54 8.51 0.80
N ARG A 6 -9.49 8.25 -0.12
CA ARG A 6 -10.94 8.32 0.21
C ARG A 6 -11.26 7.60 1.52
N SER A 7 -12.07 8.20 2.32
CA SER A 7 -12.51 7.72 3.65
C SER A 7 -11.42 7.65 4.72
N HIS A 8 -10.16 7.99 4.42
CA HIS A 8 -9.06 8.06 5.38
C HIS A 8 -8.76 9.50 5.77
N GLY A 9 -8.17 9.68 6.96
CA GLY A 9 -7.71 10.97 7.44
C GLY A 9 -8.76 12.07 7.31
N ARG A 10 -8.39 13.16 6.64
CA ARG A 10 -9.24 14.35 6.39
C ARG A 10 -10.09 14.24 5.12
N SER A 11 -9.88 13.22 4.29
CA SER A 11 -10.67 13.01 3.08
C SER A 11 -12.12 12.62 3.41
N GLY A 12 -13.03 13.04 2.54
CA GLY A 12 -14.46 12.79 2.70
C GLY A 12 -14.82 11.31 2.76
N ARG A 13 -15.84 10.98 3.54
CA ARG A 13 -16.38 9.64 3.62
C ARG A 13 -17.07 9.27 2.31
N SER A 14 -16.85 8.04 1.88
CA SER A 14 -17.46 7.45 0.69
C SER A 14 -18.30 6.24 1.06
N SER A 15 -19.23 5.87 0.20
CA SER A 15 -20.04 4.65 0.40
C SER A 15 -19.13 3.41 0.33
N ARG A 16 -19.58 2.33 0.97
CA ARG A 16 -18.85 1.05 1.01
C ARG A 16 -18.59 0.48 -0.39
N GLU A 17 -19.48 0.72 -1.34
CA GLU A 17 -19.35 0.27 -2.73
C GLU A 17 -18.14 0.90 -3.43
N ASN A 18 -17.73 2.08 -3.00
CA ASN A 18 -16.57 2.80 -3.51
C ASN A 18 -15.27 2.47 -2.74
N ALA A 19 -15.30 1.57 -1.75
CA ALA A 19 -14.10 1.12 -1.05
C ALA A 19 -13.39 0.01 -1.86
N THR A 20 -12.84 0.39 -3.02
CA THR A 20 -12.14 -0.51 -3.93
C THR A 20 -10.81 0.07 -4.37
N ILE A 21 -9.86 -0.81 -4.70
CA ILE A 21 -8.55 -0.39 -5.24
C ILE A 21 -8.71 0.31 -6.59
N ASP A 22 -9.71 -0.08 -7.40
CA ASP A 22 -9.99 0.58 -8.67
C ASP A 22 -10.38 2.06 -8.48
N ARG A 23 -11.21 2.34 -7.49
CA ARG A 23 -11.57 3.72 -7.13
C ARG A 23 -10.39 4.54 -6.64
N LEU A 24 -9.41 3.92 -5.97
CA LEU A 24 -8.19 4.60 -5.57
C LEU A 24 -7.31 4.95 -6.77
N GLY A 25 -7.31 4.13 -7.82
CA GLY A 25 -6.66 4.45 -9.10
C GLY A 25 -7.30 5.66 -9.79
N GLU A 26 -8.63 5.71 -9.83
CA GLU A 26 -9.39 6.87 -10.36
C GLU A 26 -9.13 8.15 -9.54
N ASP A 27 -9.05 8.03 -8.21
CA ASP A 27 -8.73 9.16 -7.33
C ASP A 27 -7.32 9.69 -7.58
N LEU A 28 -6.34 8.78 -7.74
CA LEU A 28 -4.97 9.17 -8.06
C LEU A 28 -4.90 9.97 -9.36
N ARG A 29 -5.63 9.55 -10.41
CA ARG A 29 -5.74 10.33 -11.65
C ARG A 29 -6.24 11.74 -11.39
N ARG A 30 -7.35 11.88 -10.64
CA ARG A 30 -7.92 13.20 -10.32
C ARG A 30 -6.95 14.08 -9.52
N VAL A 31 -6.23 13.47 -8.56
CA VAL A 31 -5.22 14.20 -7.77
C VAL A 31 -4.11 14.72 -8.68
N ILE A 32 -3.64 13.92 -9.64
CA ILE A 32 -2.63 14.35 -10.60
C ILE A 32 -3.17 15.53 -11.44
N GLU A 33 -4.36 15.39 -12.02
CA GLU A 33 -4.95 16.39 -12.91
C GLU A 33 -5.25 17.72 -12.20
N GLU A 34 -5.73 17.67 -10.94
CA GLU A 34 -6.13 18.87 -10.21
C GLU A 34 -4.98 19.57 -9.49
N VAL A 35 -3.95 18.81 -9.07
CA VAL A 35 -2.88 19.35 -8.22
C VAL A 35 -1.59 19.59 -8.99
N VAL A 36 -1.33 18.76 -10.01
CA VAL A 36 -0.19 18.88 -10.92
C VAL A 36 -0.73 18.87 -12.34
N PRO A 37 -1.44 19.92 -12.78
CA PRO A 37 -2.08 19.96 -14.10
C PRO A 37 -1.07 19.83 -15.24
N ASP A 38 0.14 20.32 -15.05
CA ASP A 38 1.20 20.32 -16.04
C ASP A 38 2.48 19.65 -15.53
N GLY A 39 3.30 19.13 -16.46
CA GLY A 39 4.60 18.55 -16.19
C GLY A 39 4.59 17.10 -15.69
N PRO A 40 5.78 16.49 -15.54
CA PRO A 40 5.95 15.11 -15.13
C PRO A 40 5.66 14.89 -13.65
N VAL A 41 5.26 13.67 -13.29
CA VAL A 41 5.03 13.25 -11.90
C VAL A 41 5.81 11.97 -11.59
N LEU A 42 6.40 11.90 -10.40
CA LEU A 42 6.93 10.68 -9.81
C LEU A 42 5.88 10.11 -8.84
N LEU A 43 5.47 8.87 -9.04
CA LEU A 43 4.48 8.20 -8.19
C LEU A 43 5.18 7.35 -7.14
N VAL A 44 4.90 7.61 -5.86
CA VAL A 44 5.43 6.81 -4.74
C VAL A 44 4.27 6.22 -3.96
N GLY A 45 4.17 4.90 -3.94
CA GLY A 45 3.09 4.19 -3.27
C GLY A 45 3.58 3.17 -2.24
N HIS A 46 3.20 3.35 -0.96
CA HIS A 46 3.41 2.36 0.09
C HIS A 46 2.13 1.56 0.33
N SER A 47 2.25 0.25 0.43
CA SER A 47 1.14 -0.66 0.77
C SER A 47 -0.07 -0.45 -0.17
N MET A 48 -1.23 -0.07 0.36
CA MET A 48 -2.43 0.26 -0.43
C MET A 48 -2.18 1.41 -1.43
N GLY A 49 -1.26 2.35 -1.12
CA GLY A 49 -0.84 3.38 -2.07
C GLY A 49 -0.16 2.81 -3.31
N GLY A 50 0.66 1.76 -3.18
CA GLY A 50 1.23 1.04 -4.31
C GLY A 50 0.18 0.28 -5.12
N MET A 51 -0.83 -0.31 -4.45
CA MET A 51 -1.99 -0.91 -5.14
C MET A 51 -2.77 0.14 -5.94
N SER A 52 -2.87 1.37 -5.42
CA SER A 52 -3.50 2.50 -6.14
C SER A 52 -2.72 2.87 -7.40
N VAL A 53 -1.38 2.89 -7.34
CA VAL A 53 -0.52 3.11 -8.51
C VAL A 53 -0.72 2.02 -9.56
N VAL A 54 -0.80 0.76 -9.15
CA VAL A 54 -1.06 -0.36 -10.08
C VAL A 54 -2.44 -0.27 -10.71
N ALA A 55 -3.48 0.09 -9.94
CA ALA A 55 -4.82 0.29 -10.48
C ALA A 55 -4.88 1.48 -11.45
N PHE A 56 -4.17 2.56 -11.15
CA PHE A 56 -4.00 3.69 -12.04
C PHE A 56 -3.30 3.27 -13.34
N ALA A 57 -2.23 2.47 -13.27
CA ALA A 57 -1.52 1.95 -14.43
C ALA A 57 -2.42 1.11 -15.35
N GLU A 58 -3.30 0.27 -14.76
CA GLU A 58 -4.28 -0.50 -15.52
C GLU A 58 -5.30 0.39 -16.25
N GLN A 59 -5.85 1.38 -15.55
CA GLN A 59 -6.94 2.20 -16.03
C GLN A 59 -6.48 3.29 -17.01
N TYR A 60 -5.26 3.81 -16.82
CA TYR A 60 -4.73 4.97 -17.54
C TYR A 60 -3.29 4.73 -18.04
N PRO A 61 -3.03 3.64 -18.81
CA PRO A 61 -1.67 3.30 -19.24
C PRO A 61 -1.02 4.40 -20.09
N HIS A 62 -1.81 5.17 -20.87
CA HIS A 62 -1.32 6.29 -21.68
C HIS A 62 -0.66 7.38 -20.82
N LEU A 63 -1.10 7.58 -19.55
CA LEU A 63 -0.51 8.59 -18.69
C LEU A 63 0.92 8.23 -18.24
N PHE A 64 1.33 6.96 -18.32
CA PHE A 64 2.73 6.57 -18.14
C PHE A 64 3.63 7.04 -19.28
N HIS A 65 3.09 7.29 -20.44
CA HIS A 65 3.85 7.90 -21.53
C HIS A 65 3.84 9.44 -21.47
N ASP A 66 2.72 10.01 -21.03
CA ASP A 66 2.46 11.44 -21.15
C ASP A 66 2.83 12.23 -19.87
N ARG A 67 2.70 11.61 -18.70
CA ARG A 67 2.73 12.31 -17.41
C ARG A 67 3.60 11.66 -16.33
N VAL A 68 3.70 10.32 -16.29
CA VAL A 68 4.46 9.64 -15.25
C VAL A 68 5.90 9.51 -15.68
N ALA A 69 6.81 10.15 -14.93
CA ALA A 69 8.24 10.10 -15.20
C ALA A 69 8.95 8.96 -14.46
N GLY A 70 8.35 8.42 -13.40
CA GLY A 70 8.89 7.30 -12.63
C GLY A 70 7.92 6.79 -11.58
N ALA A 71 8.18 5.59 -11.03
CA ALA A 71 7.33 4.98 -10.03
C ALA A 71 8.13 4.24 -8.95
N ALA A 72 7.73 4.38 -7.68
CA ALA A 72 8.23 3.59 -6.56
C ALA A 72 7.10 2.82 -5.89
N LEU A 73 7.26 1.50 -5.81
CA LEU A 73 6.34 0.55 -5.19
C LEU A 73 6.97 -0.01 -3.91
N ILE A 74 6.47 0.40 -2.74
CA ILE A 74 7.07 0.09 -1.44
C ILE A 74 6.14 -0.82 -0.65
N SER A 75 6.60 -2.00 -0.21
CA SER A 75 5.83 -2.95 0.60
C SER A 75 4.41 -3.12 0.08
N THR A 76 4.27 -3.55 -1.19
CA THR A 76 2.98 -3.62 -1.89
C THR A 76 2.87 -4.84 -2.80
N THR A 77 1.73 -4.97 -3.47
CA THR A 77 1.45 -6.06 -4.41
C THR A 77 0.50 -5.59 -5.52
N ALA A 78 0.53 -6.28 -6.65
CA ALA A 78 -0.48 -6.18 -7.69
C ALA A 78 -1.54 -7.30 -7.62
N GLY A 79 -1.45 -8.19 -6.62
CA GLY A 79 -2.42 -9.28 -6.44
C GLY A 79 -1.88 -10.45 -5.65
N GLY A 80 -2.76 -11.44 -5.43
CA GLY A 80 -2.41 -12.65 -4.72
C GLY A 80 -2.22 -12.49 -3.21
N LEU A 81 -2.78 -11.42 -2.61
CA LEU A 81 -2.75 -11.21 -1.18
C LEU A 81 -3.67 -12.22 -0.48
N ASP A 82 -3.09 -13.06 0.37
CA ASP A 82 -3.87 -13.99 1.19
C ASP A 82 -4.34 -13.31 2.49
N VAL A 83 -5.43 -12.56 2.35
CA VAL A 83 -6.05 -11.85 3.50
C VAL A 83 -6.57 -12.82 4.58
N GLY A 84 -6.83 -14.08 4.22
CA GLY A 84 -7.19 -15.12 5.19
C GLY A 84 -6.02 -15.49 6.09
N ARG A 85 -4.83 -15.67 5.50
CA ARG A 85 -3.58 -15.91 6.26
C ARG A 85 -3.15 -14.72 7.09
N LEU A 86 -3.39 -13.50 6.61
CA LEU A 86 -3.09 -12.30 7.36
C LEU A 86 -3.85 -12.24 8.69
N LEU A 87 -5.13 -12.62 8.69
CA LEU A 87 -5.98 -12.60 9.89
C LEU A 87 -5.92 -13.90 10.70
N LEU A 88 -5.69 -15.03 10.04
CA LEU A 88 -5.74 -16.37 10.63
C LEU A 88 -4.54 -17.21 10.15
N PRO A 89 -3.31 -16.90 10.60
CA PRO A 89 -2.07 -17.46 10.03
C PRO A 89 -1.94 -18.98 10.16
N VAL A 90 -2.63 -19.59 11.12
CA VAL A 90 -2.59 -21.05 11.37
C VAL A 90 -3.72 -21.82 10.69
N VAL A 91 -4.67 -21.13 10.04
CA VAL A 91 -5.81 -21.76 9.37
C VAL A 91 -5.51 -21.98 7.89
N PRO A 92 -5.75 -23.18 7.32
CA PRO A 92 -5.57 -23.41 5.90
C PRO A 92 -6.34 -22.42 5.04
N ALA A 93 -5.73 -21.92 3.96
CA ALA A 93 -6.28 -20.84 3.12
C ALA A 93 -7.71 -21.09 2.64
N LYS A 94 -8.05 -22.36 2.29
CA LYS A 94 -9.41 -22.75 1.85
C LYS A 94 -10.50 -22.49 2.91
N ILE A 95 -10.15 -22.51 4.19
CA ILE A 95 -11.05 -22.29 5.32
C ILE A 95 -10.85 -20.87 5.88
N GLY A 96 -9.61 -20.40 5.88
CA GLY A 96 -9.21 -19.10 6.46
C GLY A 96 -9.89 -17.93 5.77
N LEU A 97 -9.96 -17.90 4.45
CA LEU A 97 -10.56 -16.79 3.71
C LEU A 97 -12.07 -16.63 3.95
N PRO A 98 -12.92 -17.68 3.85
CA PRO A 98 -14.35 -17.57 4.19
C PRO A 98 -14.58 -17.17 5.64
N LEU A 99 -13.80 -17.73 6.58
CA LEU A 99 -13.89 -17.42 8.01
C LEU A 99 -13.47 -15.96 8.27
N ALA A 100 -12.37 -15.50 7.70
CA ALA A 100 -11.92 -14.12 7.79
C ALA A 100 -12.97 -13.14 7.25
N ARG A 101 -13.56 -13.43 6.08
CA ARG A 101 -14.65 -12.61 5.50
C ARG A 101 -15.87 -12.56 6.44
N GLY A 102 -16.29 -13.69 7.00
CA GLY A 102 -17.40 -13.76 7.95
C GLY A 102 -17.12 -12.99 9.23
N THR A 103 -15.92 -13.10 9.77
CA THR A 103 -15.48 -12.37 10.97
C THR A 103 -15.45 -10.86 10.72
N VAL A 104 -14.82 -10.41 9.65
CA VAL A 104 -14.76 -8.99 9.27
C VAL A 104 -16.17 -8.43 9.04
N ALA A 105 -17.04 -9.15 8.33
CA ALA A 105 -18.41 -8.73 8.10
C ALA A 105 -19.23 -8.61 9.40
N THR A 106 -19.01 -9.52 10.35
CA THR A 106 -19.68 -9.48 11.66
C THR A 106 -19.18 -8.32 12.52
N LEU A 107 -17.88 -8.09 12.55
CA LEU A 107 -17.27 -6.96 13.26
C LEU A 107 -17.67 -5.63 12.63
N ALA A 108 -17.78 -5.54 11.31
CA ALA A 108 -18.23 -4.34 10.61
C ALA A 108 -19.67 -3.94 10.99
N ARG A 109 -20.56 -4.92 11.23
CA ARG A 109 -21.92 -4.63 11.76
C ARG A 109 -21.92 -4.02 13.16
N ARG A 110 -20.82 -4.15 13.88
CA ARG A 110 -20.61 -3.62 15.24
C ARG A 110 -19.44 -2.65 15.29
N ALA A 111 -19.20 -1.91 14.20
CA ALA A 111 -18.03 -1.04 14.04
C ALA A 111 -17.86 -0.06 15.22
N GLY A 112 -18.91 0.59 15.67
CA GLY A 112 -18.86 1.51 16.81
C GLY A 112 -18.40 0.84 18.12
N THR A 113 -18.77 -0.43 18.33
CA THR A 113 -18.30 -1.22 19.49
C THR A 113 -16.83 -1.59 19.33
N VAL A 114 -16.42 -1.97 18.11
CA VAL A 114 -15.02 -2.30 17.77
C VAL A 114 -14.12 -1.07 17.96
N ASP A 115 -14.53 0.09 17.44
CA ASP A 115 -13.78 1.34 17.58
C ASP A 115 -13.75 1.82 19.05
N GLY A 116 -14.79 1.56 19.82
CA GLY A 116 -14.82 1.79 21.26
C GLY A 116 -13.82 0.90 22.02
N LEU A 117 -13.79 -0.39 21.69
CA LEU A 117 -12.86 -1.37 22.27
C LEU A 117 -11.40 -1.07 21.85
N ARG A 118 -11.14 -0.68 20.62
CA ARG A 118 -9.80 -0.25 20.17
C ARG A 118 -9.30 0.95 20.98
N ARG A 119 -10.16 1.93 21.25
CA ARG A 119 -9.82 3.09 22.08
C ARG A 119 -9.58 2.74 23.54
N ALA A 120 -10.34 1.78 24.07
CA ALA A 120 -10.20 1.32 25.47
C ALA A 120 -9.07 0.30 25.65
N GLY A 121 -8.78 -0.50 24.61
CA GLY A 121 -7.79 -1.59 24.61
C GLY A 121 -6.47 -1.23 23.92
N ARG A 122 -6.02 0.01 24.00
CA ARG A 122 -4.80 0.53 23.33
C ARG A 122 -3.60 -0.40 23.44
N SER A 123 -3.35 -0.98 24.60
CA SER A 123 -2.19 -1.87 24.81
C SER A 123 -2.21 -3.11 23.90
N LEU A 124 -3.38 -3.73 23.65
CA LEU A 124 -3.48 -4.90 22.77
C LEU A 124 -3.40 -4.51 21.30
N ALA A 125 -3.97 -3.36 20.90
CA ALA A 125 -3.87 -2.84 19.56
C ALA A 125 -2.42 -2.47 19.23
N THR A 126 -1.71 -1.84 20.16
CA THR A 126 -0.29 -1.48 20.01
C THR A 126 0.59 -2.72 19.84
N VAL A 127 0.36 -3.79 20.62
CA VAL A 127 1.09 -5.06 20.47
C VAL A 127 0.81 -5.71 19.10
N ALA A 128 -0.43 -5.69 18.64
CA ALA A 128 -0.77 -6.21 17.32
C ALA A 128 -0.12 -5.38 16.19
N THR A 129 -0.12 -4.05 16.31
CA THR A 129 0.57 -3.16 15.38
C THR A 129 2.06 -3.46 15.33
N ASP A 130 2.71 -3.60 16.50
CA ASP A 130 4.14 -3.93 16.60
C ASP A 130 4.45 -5.26 15.89
N LEU A 131 3.69 -6.30 16.18
CA LEU A 131 3.92 -7.64 15.62
C LEU A 131 3.71 -7.75 14.11
N PHE A 132 2.78 -6.99 13.54
CA PHE A 132 2.43 -7.10 12.11
C PHE A 132 3.02 -6.00 11.25
N ALA A 133 3.21 -4.81 11.81
CA ALA A 133 3.69 -3.67 11.06
C ALA A 133 5.22 -3.59 11.02
N PHE A 134 5.91 -4.02 12.06
CA PHE A 134 7.37 -3.89 12.20
C PHE A 134 8.07 -5.25 12.17
N GLY A 135 9.28 -5.28 11.62
CA GLY A 135 10.12 -6.47 11.54
C GLY A 135 11.14 -6.53 12.68
N ASP A 136 11.85 -5.45 12.88
CA ASP A 136 12.85 -5.28 13.94
C ASP A 136 12.28 -4.52 15.13
N GLN A 137 13.06 -4.46 16.21
CA GLN A 137 12.76 -3.55 17.31
C GLN A 137 12.88 -2.10 16.86
N VAL A 138 11.81 -1.34 17.04
CA VAL A 138 11.75 0.09 16.70
C VAL A 138 11.47 0.92 17.95
N PRO A 139 11.78 2.24 17.93
CA PRO A 139 11.35 3.14 19.00
C PRO A 139 9.84 3.05 19.24
N ALA A 140 9.41 3.01 20.50
CA ALA A 140 8.00 2.96 20.86
C ALA A 140 7.17 4.09 20.22
N SER A 141 7.79 5.24 19.98
CA SER A 141 7.16 6.38 19.29
C SER A 141 6.71 6.06 17.87
N TYR A 142 7.38 5.14 17.16
CA TYR A 142 6.97 4.70 15.81
C TYR A 142 5.72 3.83 15.91
N VAL A 143 5.69 2.90 16.85
CA VAL A 143 4.53 2.03 17.09
C VAL A 143 3.31 2.86 17.49
N GLU A 144 3.50 3.80 18.43
CA GLU A 144 2.45 4.73 18.85
C GLU A 144 1.95 5.64 17.72
N PHE A 145 2.85 6.09 16.85
CA PHE A 145 2.51 6.90 15.69
C PHE A 145 1.62 6.11 14.71
N VAL A 146 2.02 4.88 14.35
CA VAL A 146 1.26 4.01 13.45
C VAL A 146 -0.09 3.62 14.06
N ASP A 147 -0.11 3.24 15.35
CA ASP A 147 -1.35 2.91 16.06
C ASP A 147 -2.34 4.08 16.08
N ARG A 148 -1.84 5.30 16.31
CA ARG A 148 -2.66 6.52 16.26
C ARG A 148 -3.24 6.73 14.87
N MET A 149 -2.42 6.68 13.80
CA MET A 149 -2.88 6.85 12.43
C MET A 149 -3.93 5.80 12.05
N LEU A 150 -3.69 4.54 12.38
CA LEU A 150 -4.65 3.46 12.12
C LEU A 150 -5.96 3.65 12.91
N SER A 151 -5.88 4.22 14.11
CA SER A 151 -7.03 4.47 14.99
C SER A 151 -7.91 5.62 14.48
N GLU A 152 -7.38 6.53 13.67
CA GLU A 152 -8.13 7.62 13.05
C GLU A 152 -9.04 7.12 11.91
N THR A 153 -8.74 5.94 11.36
CA THR A 153 -9.59 5.32 10.33
C THR A 153 -10.61 4.37 10.99
N PRO A 154 -11.92 4.63 10.89
CA PRO A 154 -12.93 3.75 11.44
C PRO A 154 -12.81 2.33 10.89
N PHE A 155 -13.06 1.34 11.73
CA PHE A 155 -13.00 -0.08 11.34
C PHE A 155 -13.91 -0.40 10.15
N GLU A 156 -15.04 0.27 10.03
CA GLU A 156 -15.98 0.12 8.91
C GLU A 156 -15.30 0.41 7.55
N VAL A 157 -14.43 1.42 7.49
CA VAL A 157 -13.67 1.78 6.28
C VAL A 157 -12.70 0.65 5.92
N VAL A 158 -11.89 0.19 6.89
CA VAL A 158 -10.97 -0.92 6.69
C VAL A 158 -11.71 -2.18 6.21
N ALA A 159 -12.82 -2.50 6.88
CA ALA A 159 -13.68 -3.63 6.52
C ALA A 159 -14.32 -3.47 5.12
N GLY A 160 -14.57 -2.24 4.69
CA GLY A 160 -15.05 -1.93 3.35
C GLY A 160 -14.06 -2.31 2.25
N PHE A 161 -12.77 -2.00 2.44
CA PHE A 161 -11.71 -2.35 1.49
C PHE A 161 -11.32 -3.83 1.49
N PHE A 162 -11.61 -4.56 2.55
CA PHE A 162 -11.16 -5.94 2.73
C PHE A 162 -11.51 -6.89 1.55
N PRO A 163 -12.72 -6.85 0.96
CA PRO A 163 -13.02 -7.66 -0.22
C PRO A 163 -12.14 -7.33 -1.42
N SER A 164 -11.80 -6.04 -1.61
CA SER A 164 -10.99 -5.56 -2.72
C SER A 164 -9.55 -6.05 -2.63
N PHE A 165 -8.97 -6.14 -1.43
CA PHE A 165 -7.64 -6.71 -1.24
C PHE A 165 -7.56 -8.18 -1.69
N GLY A 166 -8.56 -8.99 -1.33
CA GLY A 166 -8.61 -10.41 -1.70
C GLY A 166 -8.98 -10.65 -3.17
N ALA A 167 -9.58 -9.67 -3.83
CA ALA A 167 -9.95 -9.73 -5.24
C ALA A 167 -8.89 -9.10 -6.17
N LEU A 168 -7.87 -8.46 -5.60
CA LEU A 168 -6.84 -7.80 -6.39
C LEU A 168 -6.07 -8.79 -7.25
N ASP A 169 -6.12 -8.61 -8.56
CA ASP A 169 -5.34 -9.37 -9.55
C ASP A 169 -5.04 -8.49 -10.77
N LYS A 170 -3.97 -7.69 -10.65
CA LYS A 170 -3.56 -6.70 -11.63
C LYS A 170 -2.11 -6.88 -12.08
N PHE A 171 -1.55 -8.10 -11.92
CA PHE A 171 -0.19 -8.36 -12.39
C PHE A 171 -0.03 -8.18 -13.91
N HIS A 172 -1.11 -8.30 -14.67
CA HIS A 172 -1.12 -8.05 -16.11
C HIS A 172 -0.89 -6.57 -16.46
N ALA A 173 -1.18 -5.65 -15.55
CA ALA A 173 -1.08 -4.21 -15.79
C ALA A 173 0.28 -3.61 -15.38
N VAL A 174 1.10 -4.34 -14.62
CA VAL A 174 2.37 -3.76 -14.13
C VAL A 174 3.43 -3.61 -15.21
N ASP A 175 3.25 -4.25 -16.37
CA ASP A 175 4.21 -4.16 -17.47
C ASP A 175 4.38 -2.73 -17.98
N VAL A 176 3.36 -1.87 -17.87
CA VAL A 176 3.42 -0.45 -18.26
C VAL A 176 4.41 0.36 -17.41
N LEU A 177 4.67 -0.07 -16.17
CA LEU A 177 5.70 0.55 -15.33
C LEU A 177 7.12 0.31 -15.87
N SER A 178 7.28 -0.60 -16.85
CA SER A 178 8.57 -0.81 -17.52
C SER A 178 8.96 0.31 -18.48
N ASP A 179 8.03 1.21 -18.78
CA ASP A 179 8.25 2.35 -19.68
C ASP A 179 8.92 3.54 -18.98
N VAL A 180 9.00 3.49 -17.64
CA VAL A 180 9.61 4.53 -16.81
C VAL A 180 10.59 3.91 -15.80
N PRO A 181 11.57 4.68 -15.27
CA PRO A 181 12.37 4.26 -14.13
C PRO A 181 11.46 3.82 -12.98
N SER A 182 11.66 2.61 -12.51
CA SER A 182 10.82 2.03 -11.47
C SER A 182 11.64 1.44 -10.33
N LEU A 183 11.17 1.65 -9.10
CA LEU A 183 11.80 1.18 -7.88
C LEU A 183 10.81 0.30 -7.11
N VAL A 184 11.25 -0.88 -6.72
CA VAL A 184 10.48 -1.79 -5.86
C VAL A 184 11.24 -1.99 -4.57
N MET A 185 10.63 -1.70 -3.44
CA MET A 185 11.25 -1.84 -2.12
C MET A 185 10.36 -2.62 -1.17
N CYS A 186 10.98 -3.44 -0.30
CA CYS A 186 10.23 -4.19 0.72
C CYS A 186 11.16 -4.67 1.83
N GLY A 187 10.63 -4.71 3.04
CA GLY A 187 11.30 -5.38 4.16
C GLY A 187 11.28 -6.90 4.01
N THR A 188 12.39 -7.57 4.34
CA THR A 188 12.47 -9.06 4.23
C THR A 188 11.59 -9.76 5.28
N ALA A 189 11.23 -9.06 6.37
CA ALA A 189 10.33 -9.54 7.42
C ALA A 189 8.88 -9.03 7.27
N ASP A 190 8.51 -8.41 6.13
CA ASP A 190 7.14 -7.96 5.87
C ASP A 190 6.15 -9.13 5.90
N ARG A 191 5.24 -9.09 6.88
CA ARG A 191 4.22 -10.13 7.11
C ARG A 191 2.88 -9.81 6.43
N VAL A 192 2.72 -8.58 5.91
CA VAL A 192 1.49 -8.12 5.25
C VAL A 192 1.60 -8.35 3.74
N THR A 193 2.59 -7.72 3.11
CA THR A 193 2.91 -7.89 1.69
C THR A 193 4.31 -8.49 1.56
N SER A 194 4.42 -9.77 1.87
CA SER A 194 5.71 -10.45 1.96
C SER A 194 6.64 -10.13 0.78
N ILE A 195 7.95 -10.21 1.01
CA ILE A 195 8.99 -9.96 0.01
C ILE A 195 8.77 -10.70 -1.31
N GLY A 196 8.06 -11.83 -1.28
CA GLY A 196 7.68 -12.57 -2.49
C GLY A 196 6.81 -11.78 -3.46
N HIS A 197 5.96 -10.87 -2.96
CA HIS A 197 5.17 -9.97 -3.81
C HIS A 197 6.04 -8.95 -4.52
N SER A 198 7.00 -8.35 -3.82
CA SER A 198 7.94 -7.39 -4.39
C SER A 198 8.88 -8.03 -5.41
N ARG A 199 9.38 -9.24 -5.15
CA ARG A 199 10.14 -10.04 -6.15
C ARG A 199 9.32 -10.34 -7.39
N LYS A 200 8.02 -10.62 -7.24
CA LYS A 200 7.10 -10.86 -8.35
C LYS A 200 6.80 -9.59 -9.16
N LEU A 201 6.68 -8.44 -8.50
CA LEU A 201 6.58 -7.13 -9.17
C LEU A 201 7.85 -6.84 -9.97
N HIS A 202 9.02 -6.93 -9.34
CA HIS A 202 10.31 -6.73 -10.00
C HIS A 202 10.52 -7.65 -11.21
N ALA A 203 10.16 -8.92 -11.10
CA ALA A 203 10.30 -9.86 -12.21
C ALA A 203 9.45 -9.51 -13.44
N ARG A 204 8.40 -8.69 -13.27
CA ARG A 204 7.54 -8.24 -14.37
C ARG A 204 7.86 -6.83 -14.86
N ILE A 205 8.33 -5.97 -14.01
CA ILE A 205 8.68 -4.58 -14.37
C ILE A 205 10.14 -4.56 -14.83
N ARG A 206 10.37 -4.63 -16.14
CA ARG A 206 11.71 -4.82 -16.75
C ARG A 206 12.75 -3.78 -16.33
N ASN A 207 12.38 -2.52 -16.19
CA ASN A 207 13.28 -1.42 -15.85
C ASN A 207 13.23 -1.08 -14.35
N SER A 208 12.82 -2.04 -13.51
CA SER A 208 12.79 -1.79 -12.07
C SER A 208 14.10 -2.16 -11.38
N ARG A 209 14.42 -1.45 -10.31
CA ARG A 209 15.41 -1.83 -9.32
C ARG A 209 14.70 -2.41 -8.09
N LEU A 210 15.14 -3.57 -7.61
CA LEU A 210 14.64 -4.17 -6.37
C LEU A 210 15.59 -3.89 -5.23
N VAL A 211 15.06 -3.37 -4.12
CA VAL A 211 15.80 -3.16 -2.87
C VAL A 211 15.10 -3.93 -1.74
N GLU A 212 15.77 -4.97 -1.26
CA GLU A 212 15.34 -5.78 -0.12
C GLU A 212 15.99 -5.25 1.15
N LEU A 213 15.17 -4.83 2.11
CA LEU A 213 15.61 -4.18 3.33
C LEU A 213 15.58 -5.21 4.47
N GLU A 214 16.78 -5.70 4.81
CA GLU A 214 16.95 -6.83 5.73
C GLU A 214 16.36 -6.55 7.10
N GLY A 215 15.59 -7.51 7.62
CA GLY A 215 14.94 -7.48 8.93
C GLY A 215 13.75 -6.53 9.05
N ALA A 216 13.56 -5.59 8.13
CA ALA A 216 12.47 -4.63 8.20
C ALA A 216 11.11 -5.29 7.90
N GLY A 217 10.05 -4.78 8.51
CA GLY A 217 8.67 -5.22 8.32
C GLY A 217 7.91 -4.40 7.29
N HIS A 218 6.60 -4.34 7.46
CA HIS A 218 5.69 -3.64 6.55
C HIS A 218 5.87 -2.12 6.58
N MET A 219 6.17 -1.56 7.77
CA MET A 219 6.40 -0.13 7.94
C MET A 219 7.86 0.26 7.63
N VAL A 220 8.42 -0.37 6.61
CA VAL A 220 9.79 -0.14 6.13
C VAL A 220 10.11 1.34 5.91
N ILE A 221 9.12 2.15 5.54
CA ILE A 221 9.23 3.61 5.37
C ILE A 221 9.57 4.36 6.69
N LEU A 222 9.36 3.73 7.84
CA LEU A 222 9.77 4.23 9.15
C LEU A 222 11.03 3.52 9.63
N GLU A 223 11.09 2.18 9.47
CA GLU A 223 12.18 1.35 9.98
C GLU A 223 13.52 1.63 9.29
N ARG A 224 13.47 1.95 8.01
CA ARG A 224 14.64 2.16 7.12
C ARG A 224 14.53 3.46 6.32
N HIS A 225 13.99 4.51 6.95
CA HIS A 225 13.68 5.78 6.28
C HIS A 225 14.89 6.40 5.56
N GLU A 226 16.09 6.29 6.11
CA GLU A 226 17.31 6.81 5.47
C GLU A 226 17.63 6.07 4.16
N GLN A 227 17.52 4.73 4.17
CA GLN A 227 17.75 3.91 2.98
C GLN A 227 16.64 4.15 1.94
N ILE A 228 15.37 4.26 2.39
CA ILE A 228 14.24 4.59 1.52
C ILE A 228 14.48 5.95 0.84
N ASN A 229 14.86 6.97 1.60
CA ASN A 229 15.13 8.30 1.04
C ASN A 229 16.29 8.27 0.03
N THR A 230 17.38 7.59 0.36
CA THR A 230 18.53 7.44 -0.56
C THR A 230 18.12 6.79 -1.88
N GLU A 231 17.28 5.75 -1.85
CA GLU A 231 16.84 5.07 -3.06
C GLU A 231 15.80 5.89 -3.86
N LEU A 232 14.99 6.70 -3.17
CA LEU A 232 14.10 7.65 -3.84
C LEU A 232 14.87 8.80 -4.49
N ASP A 233 15.92 9.31 -3.84
CA ASP A 233 16.80 10.34 -4.43
C ASP A 233 17.46 9.81 -5.71
N ARG A 234 17.96 8.57 -5.69
CA ARG A 234 18.52 7.91 -6.90
C ARG A 234 17.48 7.76 -7.99
N LEU A 235 16.23 7.41 -7.65
CA LEU A 235 15.16 7.31 -8.63
C LEU A 235 14.86 8.68 -9.27
N ILE A 236 14.90 9.75 -8.49
CA ILE A 236 14.77 11.13 -9.00
C ILE A 236 15.91 11.46 -9.97
N GLU A 237 17.14 11.10 -9.63
CA GLU A 237 18.30 11.28 -10.51
C GLU A 237 18.12 10.52 -11.83
N ASP A 238 17.74 9.24 -11.77
CA ASP A 238 17.45 8.40 -12.95
C ASP A 238 16.39 9.04 -13.87
N VAL A 239 15.33 9.61 -13.27
CA VAL A 239 14.26 10.32 -14.00
C VAL A 239 14.79 11.58 -14.68
N LEU A 240 15.55 12.42 -13.97
CA LEU A 240 16.09 13.68 -14.50
C LEU A 240 17.09 13.43 -15.64
N GLU A 241 17.91 12.38 -15.55
CA GLU A 241 18.84 11.99 -16.62
C GLU A 241 18.09 11.56 -17.88
N GLN A 242 16.98 10.81 -17.75
CA GLN A 242 16.16 10.40 -18.91
C GLN A 242 15.43 11.58 -19.56
N GLU A 243 14.95 12.54 -18.79
CA GLU A 243 14.32 13.75 -19.34
C GLU A 243 15.32 14.69 -20.02
N GLY A 244 16.54 14.77 -19.52
CA GLY A 244 17.61 15.56 -20.14
C GLY A 244 18.13 15.00 -21.46
N THR A 245 17.80 13.74 -21.78
CA THR A 245 18.19 13.05 -23.02
C THR A 245 17.07 12.99 -24.07
N ARG A 246 15.86 13.42 -23.73
CA ARG A 246 14.72 13.56 -24.64
C ARG A 246 14.62 14.98 -25.21
#